data_18c863e510979a03a6934d8b7586e81c
#
_entry.id   18c863e510979a03a6934d8b7586e81c
#
_cell.length_a   1.000
_cell.length_b   1.000
_cell.length_c   1.000
_cell.angle_alpha   90.00
_cell.angle_beta   90.00
_cell.angle_gamma   90.00
#
_symmetry.space_group_name_H-M   'P 1'
#
loop_
_entity.id
_entity.type
_entity.pdbx_description
1 polymer ?
#
loop_
_entity_poly.entity_id
_entity_poly.type
_entity_poly.pdbx_seq_one_letter_code
_entity_poly.pdbx_strand_id
1 'polypeptide(L)'
;MARKNNIGRRPTGAPRGGRRTPEENIRIEEDDTLVDIVEVRDQGLDFFERNRKPIIGAVVALIAIVAGALLYQTFIHAPAQRAAAEQMQQAQYQFEQDSFSLALTNPGQGYPGFLDIADEYSGTESGNLANYYIAVSYLNLGQYEAALDYLNDFDAEGDLLPAMKMGVMGDLQSELGDFDAAVSSYREAVDESGKNFVTGGYYLNKLGLLLRNQGRNEEALEAFRRLKTEYGNSSEAAQADKYIAVLEG
;
A
#
# COMPACT_ATOMS: atom_id res chain seq x y z
N MET A 1 -75.89 27.86 64.68
CA MET A 1 -76.70 29.03 64.27
C MET A 1 -76.51 29.14 62.77
N ALA A 2 -77.55 28.72 62.03
CA ALA A 2 -78.59 29.53 61.41
C ALA A 2 -78.04 30.26 60.17
N ARG A 3 -78.52 30.20 59.05
CA ARG A 3 -79.76 29.93 58.31
C ARG A 3 -79.48 30.29 56.84
N LYS A 4 -79.89 29.44 55.87
CA LYS A 4 -81.04 29.67 54.95
C LYS A 4 -80.86 30.85 54.00
N ASN A 5 -81.18 30.86 52.76
CA ASN A 5 -82.17 30.30 51.83
C ASN A 5 -81.81 30.84 50.46
N ASN A 6 -81.97 30.20 49.38
CA ASN A 6 -83.09 29.63 48.61
C ASN A 6 -83.57 30.52 47.45
N ILE A 7 -83.82 29.84 46.31
CA ILE A 7 -84.81 30.19 45.26
C ILE A 7 -84.29 31.19 44.18
N GLY A 8 -84.26 30.92 42.91
CA GLY A 8 -85.14 30.20 42.07
C GLY A 8 -85.07 30.65 40.60
N ARG A 9 -85.53 29.76 39.77
CA ARG A 9 -86.14 29.90 38.45
C ARG A 9 -85.34 30.07 37.20
N ARG A 10 -85.46 29.01 36.40
CA ARG A 10 -85.39 29.01 34.92
C ARG A 10 -86.46 29.94 34.32
N PRO A 11 -86.34 30.34 33.01
CA PRO A 11 -86.53 29.38 31.94
C PRO A 11 -85.84 29.75 30.59
N THR A 12 -85.69 28.69 29.72
CA THR A 12 -85.94 28.57 28.30
C THR A 12 -85.28 29.47 27.29
N GLY A 13 -84.61 28.86 26.35
CA GLY A 13 -84.29 29.39 25.02
C GLY A 13 -83.19 28.60 24.30
N ALA A 14 -83.57 27.61 23.50
CA ALA A 14 -82.80 27.04 22.47
C ALA A 14 -82.94 27.82 21.13
N PRO A 15 -82.31 27.52 20.04
CA PRO A 15 -80.97 27.06 19.73
C PRO A 15 -80.32 27.94 18.63
N ARG A 16 -78.99 27.91 18.45
CA ARG A 16 -78.42 28.26 17.17
C ARG A 16 -77.07 27.60 17.04
N GLY A 17 -76.95 26.86 15.93
CA GLY A 17 -75.74 26.12 15.50
C GLY A 17 -74.51 26.97 15.36
N GLY A 18 -73.42 26.45 15.84
CA GLY A 18 -72.05 26.90 15.62
C GLY A 18 -71.21 25.69 15.25
N ARG A 19 -70.69 25.79 14.08
CA ARG A 19 -69.79 24.81 13.44
C ARG A 19 -68.77 24.28 14.46
N ARG A 20 -68.77 22.97 14.66
CA ARG A 20 -67.60 22.26 15.22
C ARG A 20 -66.53 22.27 14.17
N THR A 21 -65.44 22.94 14.41
CA THR A 21 -64.16 22.70 13.74
C THR A 21 -63.68 21.32 14.20
N PRO A 22 -63.24 20.46 13.33
CA PRO A 22 -62.54 19.24 13.72
C PRO A 22 -61.22 19.68 14.34
N GLU A 23 -61.06 19.50 15.63
CA GLU A 23 -59.71 19.41 16.20
C GLU A 23 -59.11 18.15 15.64
N GLU A 24 -58.24 18.34 14.71
CA GLU A 24 -57.37 17.34 14.15
C GLU A 24 -56.47 16.86 15.29
N ASN A 25 -56.85 15.74 15.91
CA ASN A 25 -55.98 15.00 16.79
C ASN A 25 -54.78 14.54 15.93
N ILE A 26 -53.74 15.37 15.89
CA ILE A 26 -52.42 14.94 15.46
C ILE A 26 -51.98 13.94 16.53
N ARG A 27 -52.26 12.65 16.30
CA ARG A 27 -51.49 11.57 16.90
C ARG A 27 -50.09 11.75 16.36
N ILE A 28 -49.19 12.30 17.14
CA ILE A 28 -47.77 12.10 16.97
C ILE A 28 -47.60 10.59 17.18
N GLU A 29 -47.48 9.82 16.09
CA GLU A 29 -46.94 8.49 16.18
C GLU A 29 -45.55 8.71 16.76
N GLU A 30 -45.35 8.33 18.01
CA GLU A 30 -44.01 8.20 18.57
C GLU A 30 -43.26 7.24 17.67
N ASP A 31 -42.31 7.79 16.90
CA ASP A 31 -41.44 7.05 16.02
C ASP A 31 -40.59 6.10 16.90
N ASP A 32 -41.00 4.84 16.98
CA ASP A 32 -40.28 3.76 17.68
C ASP A 32 -38.83 3.58 17.20
N THR A 33 -38.40 4.39 16.22
CA THR A 33 -37.01 4.41 15.71
C THR A 33 -36.12 5.41 16.43
N LEU A 34 -36.67 6.29 17.28
CA LEU A 34 -35.84 7.11 18.15
C LEU A 34 -35.30 6.22 19.27
N VAL A 35 -34.13 5.64 19.01
CA VAL A 35 -33.32 5.02 20.07
C VAL A 35 -33.30 5.97 21.23
N ASP A 36 -33.84 5.54 22.39
CA ASP A 36 -33.85 6.38 23.58
C ASP A 36 -32.39 6.64 23.99
N ILE A 37 -31.89 7.80 23.56
CA ILE A 37 -30.50 8.22 23.80
C ILE A 37 -30.19 8.21 25.31
N VAL A 38 -31.21 8.42 26.14
CA VAL A 38 -31.05 8.40 27.59
C VAL A 38 -30.83 6.96 28.07
N GLU A 39 -31.62 6.00 27.57
CA GLU A 39 -31.50 4.58 27.95
C GLU A 39 -30.17 3.99 27.48
N VAL A 40 -29.76 4.29 26.25
CA VAL A 40 -28.45 3.87 25.72
C VAL A 40 -27.29 4.48 26.52
N ARG A 41 -27.43 5.74 26.93
CA ARG A 41 -26.44 6.40 27.78
C ARG A 41 -26.36 5.73 29.15
N ASP A 42 -27.48 5.47 29.77
CA ASP A 42 -27.53 4.91 31.12
C ASP A 42 -27.04 3.45 31.13
N GLN A 43 -27.42 2.64 30.14
CA GLN A 43 -26.85 1.29 29.93
C GLN A 43 -25.32 1.33 29.69
N GLY A 44 -24.84 2.32 28.94
CA GLY A 44 -23.42 2.55 28.72
C GLY A 44 -22.66 2.91 29.98
N LEU A 45 -23.26 3.78 30.83
CA LEU A 45 -22.69 4.19 32.11
C LEU A 45 -22.64 3.02 33.11
N ASP A 46 -23.69 2.23 33.20
CA ASP A 46 -23.75 1.04 34.06
C ASP A 46 -22.75 -0.03 33.65
N PHE A 47 -22.58 -0.25 32.32
CA PHE A 47 -21.55 -1.14 31.79
C PHE A 47 -20.16 -0.63 32.14
N PHE A 48 -19.91 0.65 31.97
CA PHE A 48 -18.60 1.25 32.28
C PHE A 48 -18.30 1.17 33.79
N GLU A 49 -19.26 1.51 34.66
CA GLU A 49 -19.05 1.43 36.10
C GLU A 49 -18.77 0.02 36.59
N ARG A 50 -19.47 -0.97 36.05
CA ARG A 50 -19.29 -2.38 36.38
C ARG A 50 -17.96 -2.94 35.88
N ASN A 51 -17.49 -2.46 34.73
CA ASN A 51 -16.27 -2.94 34.06
C ASN A 51 -15.11 -1.93 34.11
N ARG A 52 -15.18 -0.87 34.92
CA ARG A 52 -14.19 0.22 34.93
C ARG A 52 -12.75 -0.26 35.14
N LYS A 53 -12.52 -1.27 36.04
CA LYS A 53 -11.20 -1.78 36.31
C LYS A 53 -10.56 -2.47 35.10
N PRO A 54 -11.23 -3.45 34.44
CA PRO A 54 -10.68 -4.04 33.23
C PRO A 54 -10.58 -3.03 32.07
N ILE A 55 -11.52 -2.08 31.93
CA ILE A 55 -11.45 -1.02 30.89
C ILE A 55 -10.22 -0.13 31.13
N ILE A 56 -10.03 0.36 32.33
CA ILE A 56 -8.84 1.17 32.69
C ILE A 56 -7.56 0.35 32.46
N GLY A 57 -7.54 -0.92 32.86
CA GLY A 57 -6.41 -1.82 32.62
C GLY A 57 -6.10 -1.97 31.13
N ALA A 58 -7.11 -2.16 30.31
CA ALA A 58 -6.95 -2.26 28.85
C ALA A 58 -6.43 -0.95 28.23
N VAL A 59 -6.95 0.20 28.67
CA VAL A 59 -6.49 1.51 28.20
C VAL A 59 -5.01 1.76 28.60
N VAL A 60 -4.65 1.45 29.84
CA VAL A 60 -3.25 1.59 30.30
C VAL A 60 -2.33 0.66 29.53
N ALA A 61 -2.76 -0.59 29.28
CA ALA A 61 -1.97 -1.53 28.47
C ALA A 61 -1.81 -1.02 27.03
N LEU A 62 -2.85 -0.49 26.42
CA LEU A 62 -2.78 0.11 25.08
C LEU A 62 -1.82 1.30 25.03
N ILE A 63 -1.90 2.21 26.02
CA ILE A 63 -0.98 3.34 26.13
C ILE A 63 0.46 2.86 26.29
N ALA A 64 0.71 1.83 27.09
CA ALA A 64 2.05 1.27 27.28
C ALA A 64 2.60 0.65 25.98
N ILE A 65 1.76 -0.05 25.21
CA ILE A 65 2.14 -0.60 23.90
C ILE A 65 2.50 0.52 22.93
N VAL A 66 1.64 1.54 22.82
CA VAL A 66 1.87 2.69 21.91
C VAL A 66 3.14 3.45 22.33
N ALA A 67 3.31 3.71 23.63
CA ALA A 67 4.52 4.36 24.13
C ALA A 67 5.78 3.53 23.87
N GLY A 68 5.73 2.22 24.07
CA GLY A 68 6.81 1.29 23.74
C GLY A 68 7.17 1.30 22.25
N ALA A 69 6.17 1.28 21.38
CA ALA A 69 6.36 1.36 19.94
C ALA A 69 7.00 2.70 19.51
N LEU A 70 6.56 3.82 20.07
CA LEU A 70 7.15 5.13 19.80
C LEU A 70 8.59 5.25 20.29
N LEU A 71 8.90 4.71 21.46
CA LEU A 71 10.27 4.68 21.98
C LEU A 71 11.17 3.80 21.10
N TYR A 72 10.71 2.62 20.72
CA TYR A 72 11.42 1.73 19.79
C TYR A 72 11.70 2.43 18.47
N GLN A 73 10.66 3.03 17.86
CA GLN A 73 10.79 3.75 16.60
C GLN A 73 11.80 4.90 16.67
N THR A 74 11.76 5.69 17.76
CA THR A 74 12.59 6.91 17.87
C THR A 74 14.02 6.62 18.24
N PHE A 75 14.26 5.67 19.16
CA PHE A 75 15.58 5.45 19.77
C PHE A 75 16.36 4.27 19.18
N ILE A 76 15.68 3.34 18.50
CA ILE A 76 16.31 2.14 17.93
C ILE A 76 16.18 2.15 16.41
N HIS A 77 14.96 2.16 15.89
CA HIS A 77 14.73 1.99 14.44
C HIS A 77 15.22 3.20 13.62
N ALA A 78 14.86 4.42 13.99
CA ALA A 78 15.25 5.59 13.22
C ALA A 78 16.77 5.86 13.18
N PRO A 79 17.55 5.68 14.27
CA PRO A 79 19.01 5.74 14.20
C PRO A 79 19.61 4.63 13.34
N ALA A 80 19.12 3.38 13.45
CA ALA A 80 19.59 2.25 12.64
C ALA A 80 19.33 2.49 11.15
N GLN A 81 18.14 2.99 10.78
CA GLN A 81 17.80 3.35 9.40
C GLN A 81 18.76 4.40 8.82
N ARG A 82 19.12 5.43 9.60
CA ARG A 82 20.08 6.46 9.15
C ARG A 82 21.48 5.89 8.99
N ALA A 83 21.93 5.10 9.96
CA ALA A 83 23.25 4.45 9.90
C ALA A 83 23.35 3.53 8.67
N ALA A 84 22.33 2.70 8.42
CA ALA A 84 22.27 1.83 7.26
C ALA A 84 22.35 2.62 5.95
N ALA A 85 21.58 3.71 5.81
CA ALA A 85 21.57 4.55 4.62
C ALA A 85 22.94 5.23 4.38
N GLU A 86 23.61 5.70 5.44
CA GLU A 86 24.95 6.30 5.32
C GLU A 86 26.01 5.26 4.91
N GLN A 87 25.98 4.09 5.53
CA GLN A 87 26.94 3.02 5.25
C GLN A 87 26.76 2.42 3.85
N MET A 88 25.54 2.41 3.31
CA MET A 88 25.23 1.85 2.02
C MET A 88 25.82 2.66 0.85
N GLN A 89 26.12 3.94 1.02
CA GLN A 89 26.56 4.84 -0.05
C GLN A 89 27.80 4.34 -0.79
N GLN A 90 28.80 3.81 -0.05
CA GLN A 90 30.05 3.33 -0.67
C GLN A 90 29.80 2.04 -1.49
N ALA A 91 28.96 1.16 -1.00
CA ALA A 91 28.56 -0.05 -1.73
C ALA A 91 27.77 0.32 -3.01
N GLN A 92 26.87 1.29 -2.91
CA GLN A 92 26.14 1.84 -4.08
C GLN A 92 27.10 2.45 -5.10
N TYR A 93 28.09 3.21 -4.66
CA TYR A 93 29.11 3.76 -5.57
C TYR A 93 29.84 2.64 -6.33
N GLN A 94 30.26 1.56 -5.67
CA GLN A 94 30.91 0.42 -6.34
C GLN A 94 29.94 -0.29 -7.31
N PHE A 95 28.67 -0.41 -6.92
CA PHE A 95 27.61 -0.98 -7.75
C PHE A 95 27.42 -0.17 -9.06
N GLU A 96 27.38 1.16 -8.96
CA GLU A 96 27.27 2.07 -10.12
C GLU A 96 28.49 2.01 -11.05
N GLN A 97 29.62 1.52 -10.55
CA GLN A 97 30.84 1.27 -11.34
C GLN A 97 30.92 -0.17 -11.84
N ASP A 98 29.84 -0.92 -11.84
CA ASP A 98 29.78 -2.35 -12.20
C ASP A 98 30.75 -3.23 -11.40
N SER A 99 31.21 -2.73 -10.25
CA SER A 99 32.14 -3.44 -9.36
C SER A 99 31.36 -4.29 -8.34
N PHE A 100 30.50 -5.17 -8.85
CA PHE A 100 29.52 -5.94 -8.07
C PHE A 100 30.13 -6.75 -6.93
N SER A 101 31.27 -7.40 -7.14
CA SER A 101 31.95 -8.16 -6.10
C SER A 101 32.43 -7.28 -4.93
N LEU A 102 32.93 -6.07 -5.24
CA LEU A 102 33.32 -5.11 -4.21
C LEU A 102 32.10 -4.54 -3.50
N ALA A 103 31.03 -4.21 -4.23
CA ALA A 103 29.78 -3.74 -3.66
C ALA A 103 29.18 -4.74 -2.65
N LEU A 104 29.28 -6.03 -2.93
CA LEU A 104 28.77 -7.09 -2.07
C LEU A 104 29.53 -7.18 -0.74
N THR A 105 30.88 -7.10 -0.74
CA THR A 105 31.68 -7.53 0.42
C THR A 105 32.63 -6.48 0.98
N ASN A 106 33.26 -5.68 0.12
CA ASN A 106 34.28 -4.72 0.53
C ASN A 106 34.34 -3.52 -0.42
N PRO A 107 33.44 -2.56 -0.29
CA PRO A 107 33.41 -1.40 -1.19
C PRO A 107 34.58 -0.42 -0.97
N GLY A 108 35.45 -0.68 -0.01
CA GLY A 108 36.62 0.14 0.31
C GLY A 108 36.42 1.07 1.50
N GLN A 109 37.52 1.67 1.95
CA GLN A 109 37.55 2.65 3.04
C GLN A 109 37.00 2.14 4.39
N GLY A 110 36.87 0.82 4.59
CA GLY A 110 36.31 0.23 5.80
C GLY A 110 34.79 0.27 5.90
N TYR A 111 34.10 0.62 4.81
CA TYR A 111 32.64 0.54 4.76
C TYR A 111 32.18 -0.91 4.54
N PRO A 112 31.00 -1.28 5.09
CA PRO A 112 30.41 -2.59 4.88
C PRO A 112 29.93 -2.74 3.42
N GLY A 113 29.95 -3.99 2.91
CA GLY A 113 29.26 -4.33 1.66
C GLY A 113 27.75 -4.52 1.87
N PHE A 114 27.04 -4.72 0.76
CA PHE A 114 25.59 -4.94 0.83
C PHE A 114 25.22 -6.16 1.67
N LEU A 115 26.04 -7.22 1.66
CA LEU A 115 25.80 -8.41 2.48
C LEU A 115 25.78 -8.10 3.98
N ASP A 116 26.77 -7.34 4.44
CA ASP A 116 26.86 -6.92 5.85
C ASP A 116 25.71 -5.99 6.23
N ILE A 117 25.32 -5.09 5.29
CA ILE A 117 24.21 -4.14 5.51
C ILE A 117 22.86 -4.87 5.60
N ALA A 118 22.63 -5.87 4.75
CA ALA A 118 21.40 -6.66 4.77
C ALA A 118 21.28 -7.46 6.08
N ASP A 119 22.39 -7.99 6.61
CA ASP A 119 22.40 -8.73 7.87
C ASP A 119 22.25 -7.81 9.09
N GLU A 120 23.11 -6.78 9.21
CA GLU A 120 23.14 -5.90 10.38
C GLU A 120 21.89 -5.02 10.52
N TYR A 121 21.32 -4.60 9.38
CA TYR A 121 20.19 -3.67 9.33
C TYR A 121 18.91 -4.29 8.72
N SER A 122 18.74 -5.61 8.83
CA SER A 122 17.62 -6.37 8.24
C SER A 122 16.22 -5.83 8.57
N GLY A 123 16.07 -5.16 9.73
CA GLY A 123 14.80 -4.53 10.13
C GLY A 123 14.59 -3.11 9.62
N THR A 124 15.41 -2.62 8.69
CA THR A 124 15.33 -1.26 8.13
C THR A 124 15.01 -1.30 6.63
N GLU A 125 14.48 -0.19 6.10
CA GLU A 125 14.25 -0.04 4.65
C GLU A 125 15.55 -0.15 3.85
N SER A 126 16.67 0.39 4.39
CA SER A 126 17.97 0.29 3.75
C SER A 126 18.52 -1.14 3.75
N GLY A 127 18.35 -1.89 4.84
CA GLY A 127 18.69 -3.30 4.90
C GLY A 127 17.86 -4.15 3.94
N ASN A 128 16.57 -3.87 3.85
CA ASN A 128 15.69 -4.48 2.85
C ASN A 128 16.12 -4.13 1.41
N LEU A 129 16.44 -2.86 1.14
CA LEU A 129 16.91 -2.43 -0.17
C LEU A 129 18.28 -3.04 -0.54
N ALA A 130 19.12 -3.35 0.46
CA ALA A 130 20.39 -4.05 0.21
C ALA A 130 20.15 -5.43 -0.41
N ASN A 131 19.07 -6.16 -0.06
CA ASN A 131 18.71 -7.43 -0.70
C ASN A 131 18.48 -7.26 -2.20
N TYR A 132 17.85 -6.17 -2.64
CA TYR A 132 17.72 -5.87 -4.07
C TYR A 132 19.08 -5.68 -4.76
N TYR A 133 19.97 -4.87 -4.15
CA TYR A 133 21.30 -4.65 -4.71
C TYR A 133 22.14 -5.92 -4.73
N ILE A 134 22.00 -6.77 -3.72
CA ILE A 134 22.66 -8.09 -3.66
C ILE A 134 22.15 -8.98 -4.81
N ALA A 135 20.83 -9.06 -4.98
CA ALA A 135 20.22 -9.86 -6.03
C ALA A 135 20.71 -9.42 -7.42
N VAL A 136 20.71 -8.12 -7.72
CA VAL A 136 21.21 -7.59 -8.98
C VAL A 136 22.72 -7.81 -9.14
N SER A 137 23.50 -7.69 -8.05
CA SER A 137 24.94 -7.95 -8.08
C SER A 137 25.24 -9.41 -8.40
N TYR A 138 24.55 -10.35 -7.76
CA TYR A 138 24.70 -11.79 -8.03
C TYR A 138 24.22 -12.17 -9.43
N LEU A 139 23.13 -11.57 -9.92
CA LEU A 139 22.68 -11.74 -11.30
C LEU A 139 23.80 -11.36 -12.30
N ASN A 140 24.44 -10.20 -12.11
CA ASN A 140 25.53 -9.75 -12.98
C ASN A 140 26.82 -10.58 -12.83
N LEU A 141 27.01 -11.24 -11.69
CA LEU A 141 28.11 -12.19 -11.47
C LEU A 141 27.81 -13.61 -11.95
N GLY A 142 26.62 -13.87 -12.52
CA GLY A 142 26.18 -15.18 -12.99
C GLY A 142 25.85 -16.17 -11.87
N GLN A 143 25.60 -15.68 -10.65
CA GLN A 143 25.26 -16.48 -9.48
C GLN A 143 23.74 -16.46 -9.26
N TYR A 144 23.01 -17.10 -10.18
CA TYR A 144 21.56 -16.93 -10.33
C TYR A 144 20.75 -17.47 -9.14
N GLU A 145 21.18 -18.59 -8.53
CA GLU A 145 20.51 -19.14 -7.35
C GLU A 145 20.59 -18.18 -6.16
N ALA A 146 21.79 -17.63 -5.89
CA ALA A 146 21.96 -16.65 -4.84
C ALA A 146 21.16 -15.36 -5.12
N ALA A 147 21.16 -14.91 -6.39
CA ALA A 147 20.36 -13.76 -6.79
C ALA A 147 18.87 -13.97 -6.52
N LEU A 148 18.36 -15.17 -6.80
CA LEU A 148 16.94 -15.52 -6.55
C LEU A 148 16.60 -15.51 -5.06
N ASP A 149 17.48 -16.06 -4.20
CA ASP A 149 17.28 -16.10 -2.76
C ASP A 149 17.12 -14.67 -2.19
N TYR A 150 18.07 -13.79 -2.51
CA TYR A 150 18.01 -12.39 -2.04
C TYR A 150 16.86 -11.58 -2.67
N LEU A 151 16.49 -11.89 -3.93
CA LEU A 151 15.33 -11.24 -4.55
C LEU A 151 14.02 -11.67 -3.88
N ASN A 152 13.91 -12.91 -3.41
CA ASN A 152 12.76 -13.38 -2.65
C ASN A 152 12.68 -12.70 -1.27
N ASP A 153 13.83 -12.50 -0.61
CA ASP A 153 13.92 -11.83 0.68
C ASP A 153 13.67 -10.32 0.60
N PHE A 154 13.76 -9.74 -0.62
CA PHE A 154 13.45 -8.34 -0.85
C PHE A 154 11.95 -8.09 -0.78
N ASP A 155 11.52 -7.26 0.20
CA ASP A 155 10.14 -6.79 0.29
C ASP A 155 9.96 -5.53 -0.56
N ALA A 156 9.20 -5.66 -1.64
CA ALA A 156 9.00 -4.60 -2.63
C ALA A 156 7.70 -3.85 -2.35
N GLU A 157 7.78 -2.76 -1.61
CA GLU A 157 6.64 -1.90 -1.31
C GLU A 157 6.67 -0.57 -2.08
N GLY A 158 5.50 0.05 -2.24
CA GLY A 158 5.34 1.34 -2.90
C GLY A 158 5.19 1.25 -4.42
N ASP A 159 5.37 2.39 -5.11
CA ASP A 159 4.99 2.54 -6.52
C ASP A 159 6.07 2.10 -7.51
N LEU A 160 7.30 1.87 -7.07
CA LEU A 160 8.46 1.61 -7.94
C LEU A 160 9.05 0.22 -7.75
N LEU A 161 9.23 -0.18 -6.49
CA LEU A 161 9.97 -1.39 -6.14
C LEU A 161 9.31 -2.68 -6.63
N PRO A 162 7.96 -2.84 -6.66
CA PRO A 162 7.32 -4.02 -7.22
C PRO A 162 7.68 -4.24 -8.70
N ALA A 163 7.61 -3.19 -9.51
CA ALA A 163 8.02 -3.26 -10.92
C ALA A 163 9.50 -3.65 -11.07
N MET A 164 10.37 -3.09 -10.24
CA MET A 164 11.80 -3.41 -10.26
C MET A 164 12.08 -4.86 -9.85
N LYS A 165 11.39 -5.36 -8.81
CA LYS A 165 11.49 -6.77 -8.38
C LYS A 165 11.10 -7.73 -9.50
N MET A 166 9.93 -7.49 -10.12
CA MET A 166 9.45 -8.32 -11.24
C MET A 166 10.37 -8.23 -12.46
N GLY A 167 10.94 -7.06 -12.71
CA GLY A 167 11.91 -6.89 -13.78
C GLY A 167 13.19 -7.72 -13.59
N VAL A 168 13.77 -7.70 -12.37
CA VAL A 168 14.94 -8.54 -12.03
C VAL A 168 14.59 -10.02 -12.05
N MET A 169 13.37 -10.39 -11.61
CA MET A 169 12.88 -11.77 -11.73
C MET A 169 12.85 -12.21 -13.20
N GLY A 170 12.36 -11.37 -14.10
CA GLY A 170 12.39 -11.64 -15.55
C GLY A 170 13.81 -11.78 -16.12
N ASP A 171 14.75 -10.96 -15.64
CA ASP A 171 16.15 -11.07 -16.01
C ASP A 171 16.74 -12.42 -15.57
N LEU A 172 16.54 -12.82 -14.32
CA LEU A 172 17.00 -14.10 -13.78
C LEU A 172 16.43 -15.30 -14.54
N GLN A 173 15.12 -15.29 -14.80
CA GLN A 173 14.47 -16.37 -15.54
C GLN A 173 14.98 -16.45 -17.00
N SER A 174 15.26 -15.31 -17.61
CA SER A 174 15.86 -15.24 -18.95
C SER A 174 17.25 -15.85 -18.97
N GLU A 175 18.10 -15.54 -17.99
CA GLU A 175 19.45 -16.10 -17.86
C GLU A 175 19.42 -17.62 -17.56
N LEU A 176 18.43 -18.09 -16.82
CA LEU A 176 18.19 -19.51 -16.57
C LEU A 176 17.57 -20.25 -17.77
N GLY A 177 17.16 -19.52 -18.82
CA GLY A 177 16.55 -20.09 -20.03
C GLY A 177 15.05 -20.39 -19.89
N ASP A 178 14.41 -19.96 -18.80
CA ASP A 178 12.95 -20.05 -18.62
C ASP A 178 12.28 -18.82 -19.22
N PHE A 179 12.25 -18.79 -20.55
CA PHE A 179 11.77 -17.62 -21.29
C PHE A 179 10.29 -17.36 -21.14
N ASP A 180 9.45 -18.38 -20.93
CA ASP A 180 8.02 -18.16 -20.70
C ASP A 180 7.75 -17.55 -19.34
N ALA A 181 8.48 -17.97 -18.31
CA ALA A 181 8.44 -17.33 -17.00
C ALA A 181 8.95 -15.87 -17.08
N ALA A 182 10.07 -15.64 -17.79
CA ALA A 182 10.62 -14.30 -17.99
C ALA A 182 9.64 -13.34 -18.69
N VAL A 183 8.94 -13.83 -19.73
CA VAL A 183 7.85 -13.07 -20.38
C VAL A 183 6.75 -12.70 -19.39
N SER A 184 6.37 -13.63 -18.53
CA SER A 184 5.33 -13.39 -17.51
C SER A 184 5.79 -12.34 -16.49
N SER A 185 7.02 -12.45 -15.99
CA SER A 185 7.59 -11.50 -15.03
C SER A 185 7.77 -10.09 -15.60
N TYR A 186 8.20 -9.97 -16.87
CA TYR A 186 8.27 -8.65 -17.51
C TYR A 186 6.88 -8.04 -17.74
N ARG A 187 5.85 -8.84 -18.07
CA ARG A 187 4.47 -8.33 -18.15
C ARG A 187 4.00 -7.79 -16.81
N GLU A 188 4.25 -8.53 -15.74
CA GLU A 188 3.93 -8.09 -14.39
C GLU A 188 4.70 -6.82 -14.02
N ALA A 189 5.99 -6.72 -14.36
CA ALA A 189 6.78 -5.51 -14.17
C ALA A 189 6.19 -4.29 -14.91
N VAL A 190 5.65 -4.48 -16.10
CA VAL A 190 4.94 -3.43 -16.85
C VAL A 190 3.64 -3.04 -16.16
N ASP A 191 2.87 -4.00 -15.69
CA ASP A 191 1.59 -3.77 -15.01
C ASP A 191 1.80 -3.04 -13.67
N GLU A 192 2.78 -3.44 -12.88
CA GLU A 192 3.20 -2.77 -11.64
C GLU A 192 3.78 -1.37 -11.89
N SER A 193 4.36 -1.12 -13.06
CA SER A 193 4.83 0.22 -13.44
C SER A 193 3.69 1.23 -13.61
N GLY A 194 2.49 0.79 -13.94
CA GLY A 194 1.33 1.64 -14.15
C GLY A 194 1.61 2.76 -15.16
N LYS A 195 1.61 4.02 -14.69
CA LYS A 195 1.91 5.20 -15.51
C LYS A 195 3.36 5.68 -15.43
N ASN A 196 4.22 4.97 -14.71
CA ASN A 196 5.63 5.33 -14.63
C ASN A 196 6.31 5.06 -15.97
N PHE A 197 6.61 6.12 -16.73
CA PHE A 197 7.17 6.01 -18.08
C PHE A 197 8.61 5.50 -18.10
N VAL A 198 9.36 5.58 -16.98
CA VAL A 198 10.73 5.06 -16.88
C VAL A 198 10.70 3.54 -16.77
N THR A 199 10.05 2.99 -15.76
CA THR A 199 10.00 1.54 -15.54
C THR A 199 9.13 0.85 -16.57
N GLY A 200 7.94 1.36 -16.88
CA GLY A 200 7.04 0.77 -17.85
C GLY A 200 7.63 0.71 -19.26
N GLY A 201 8.25 1.80 -19.72
CA GLY A 201 8.94 1.84 -21.00
C GLY A 201 10.12 0.87 -21.04
N TYR A 202 10.93 0.83 -19.99
CA TYR A 202 12.09 -0.05 -19.86
C TYR A 202 11.70 -1.54 -19.92
N TYR A 203 10.73 -1.98 -19.10
CA TYR A 203 10.33 -3.39 -19.06
C TYR A 203 9.54 -3.80 -20.29
N LEU A 204 8.75 -2.91 -20.89
CA LEU A 204 8.06 -3.20 -22.14
C LEU A 204 9.05 -3.37 -23.32
N ASN A 205 10.15 -2.60 -23.31
CA ASN A 205 11.24 -2.80 -24.26
C ASN A 205 11.95 -4.16 -24.05
N LYS A 206 12.29 -4.53 -22.79
CA LYS A 206 12.86 -5.83 -22.47
C LYS A 206 11.96 -6.98 -22.91
N LEU A 207 10.66 -6.90 -22.62
CA LEU A 207 9.66 -7.85 -23.08
C LEU A 207 9.66 -8.00 -24.58
N GLY A 208 9.60 -6.90 -25.32
CA GLY A 208 9.63 -6.90 -26.79
C GLY A 208 10.89 -7.53 -27.37
N LEU A 209 12.06 -7.23 -26.78
CA LEU A 209 13.34 -7.81 -27.18
C LEU A 209 13.40 -9.31 -26.92
N LEU A 210 12.96 -9.76 -25.75
CA LEU A 210 12.90 -11.17 -25.39
C LEU A 210 11.99 -11.94 -26.36
N LEU A 211 10.76 -11.47 -26.57
CA LEU A 211 9.79 -12.09 -27.48
C LEU A 211 10.33 -12.19 -28.91
N ARG A 212 10.97 -11.12 -29.40
CA ARG A 212 11.61 -11.12 -30.72
C ARG A 212 12.74 -12.17 -30.81
N ASN A 213 13.58 -12.28 -29.78
CA ASN A 213 14.67 -13.25 -29.76
C ASN A 213 14.15 -14.69 -29.72
N GLN A 214 12.94 -14.91 -29.18
CA GLN A 214 12.22 -16.19 -29.17
C GLN A 214 11.45 -16.46 -30.49
N GLY A 215 11.51 -15.55 -31.47
CA GLY A 215 10.74 -15.68 -32.72
C GLY A 215 9.23 -15.43 -32.57
N ARG A 216 8.79 -14.94 -31.41
CA ARG A 216 7.39 -14.59 -31.10
C ARG A 216 7.08 -13.19 -31.67
N ASN A 217 7.20 -13.06 -32.99
CA ASN A 217 7.22 -11.77 -33.68
C ASN A 217 5.94 -10.94 -33.53
N GLU A 218 4.78 -11.58 -33.52
CA GLU A 218 3.49 -10.89 -33.33
C GLU A 218 3.38 -10.27 -31.92
N GLU A 219 3.78 -11.00 -30.90
CA GLU A 219 3.75 -10.51 -29.52
C GLU A 219 4.83 -9.43 -29.30
N ALA A 220 6.01 -9.58 -29.92
CA ALA A 220 7.05 -8.56 -29.88
C ALA A 220 6.57 -7.25 -30.53
N LEU A 221 5.89 -7.35 -31.69
CA LEU A 221 5.32 -6.21 -32.38
C LEU A 221 4.26 -5.48 -31.52
N GLU A 222 3.41 -6.25 -30.83
CA GLU A 222 2.44 -5.69 -29.87
C GLU A 222 3.16 -4.95 -28.74
N ALA A 223 4.19 -5.55 -28.12
CA ALA A 223 4.94 -4.93 -27.04
C ALA A 223 5.61 -3.61 -27.49
N PHE A 224 6.22 -3.55 -28.67
CA PHE A 224 6.82 -2.31 -29.18
C PHE A 224 5.78 -1.26 -29.57
N ARG A 225 4.62 -1.64 -30.07
CA ARG A 225 3.51 -0.70 -30.33
C ARG A 225 2.94 -0.12 -29.05
N ARG A 226 2.77 -0.94 -28.01
CA ARG A 226 2.40 -0.47 -26.66
C ARG A 226 3.45 0.48 -26.09
N LEU A 227 4.72 0.14 -26.19
CA LEU A 227 5.84 1.02 -25.78
C LEU A 227 5.70 2.41 -26.38
N LYS A 228 5.44 2.48 -27.67
CA LYS A 228 5.28 3.75 -28.38
C LYS A 228 4.02 4.51 -27.97
N THR A 229 2.89 3.82 -27.75
CA THR A 229 1.60 4.47 -27.49
C THR A 229 1.40 4.81 -26.00
N GLU A 230 1.81 3.93 -25.10
CA GLU A 230 1.59 4.09 -23.65
C GLU A 230 2.75 4.84 -22.98
N TYR A 231 3.98 4.63 -23.46
CA TYR A 231 5.22 5.14 -22.88
C TYR A 231 6.05 5.97 -23.86
N GLY A 232 5.40 6.67 -24.79
CA GLY A 232 6.05 7.42 -25.86
C GLY A 232 7.07 8.48 -25.44
N ASN A 233 7.06 8.88 -24.16
CA ASN A 233 8.03 9.80 -23.57
C ASN A 233 9.26 9.10 -22.94
N SER A 234 9.31 7.76 -22.94
CA SER A 234 10.46 7.02 -22.44
C SER A 234 11.62 7.05 -23.46
N SER A 235 12.85 6.84 -22.97
CA SER A 235 14.05 6.73 -23.80
C SER A 235 13.98 5.54 -24.78
N GLU A 236 13.33 4.46 -24.36
CA GLU A 236 13.17 3.21 -25.09
C GLU A 236 12.20 3.37 -26.27
N ALA A 237 11.18 4.21 -26.12
CA ALA A 237 10.19 4.46 -27.18
C ALA A 237 10.82 5.01 -28.47
N ALA A 238 11.92 5.76 -28.37
CA ALA A 238 12.63 6.28 -29.54
C ALA A 238 13.19 5.17 -30.44
N GLN A 239 13.44 3.97 -29.89
CA GLN A 239 13.94 2.83 -30.65
C GLN A 239 12.82 1.90 -31.15
N ALA A 240 11.61 2.02 -30.61
CA ALA A 240 10.49 1.14 -30.94
C ALA A 240 10.16 1.13 -32.45
N ASP A 241 10.20 2.27 -33.12
CA ASP A 241 9.95 2.37 -34.57
C ASP A 241 10.88 1.49 -35.40
N LYS A 242 12.16 1.41 -34.99
CA LYS A 242 13.14 0.52 -35.66
C LYS A 242 12.75 -0.95 -35.53
N TYR A 243 12.34 -1.36 -34.33
CA TYR A 243 11.94 -2.76 -34.10
C TYR A 243 10.63 -3.11 -34.81
N ILE A 244 9.68 -2.18 -34.79
CA ILE A 244 8.39 -2.32 -35.51
C ILE A 244 8.67 -2.50 -37.01
N ALA A 245 9.46 -1.62 -37.64
CA ALA A 245 9.75 -1.71 -39.07
C ALA A 245 10.43 -3.02 -39.44
N VAL A 246 11.34 -3.56 -38.61
CA VAL A 246 11.99 -4.85 -38.84
C VAL A 246 11.05 -6.04 -38.73
N LEU A 247 10.03 -5.95 -37.87
CA LEU A 247 9.08 -7.03 -37.62
C LEU A 247 7.90 -7.04 -38.64
N GLU A 248 7.64 -5.90 -39.29
CA GLU A 248 6.58 -5.74 -40.30
C GLU A 248 7.06 -6.00 -41.74
N GLY A 249 8.38 -5.96 -42.02
CA GLY A 249 9.00 -6.11 -43.34
C GLY A 249 9.47 -7.48 -43.61
#